data_0607fc4ccc135cd6e08aed662b066023
#
_entry.id   0607fc4ccc135cd6e08aed662b066023
#
_cell.length_a   1.000
_cell.length_b   1.000
_cell.length_c   1.000
_cell.angle_alpha   90.00
_cell.angle_beta   90.00
_cell.angle_gamma   90.00
#
_symmetry.space_group_name_H-M   'P 1'
#
loop_
_entity.id
_entity.type
_entity.pdbx_description
1 polymer ?
#
loop_
_entity_poly.entity_id
_entity_poly.type
_entity_poly.pdbx_seq_one_letter_code
_entity_poly.pdbx_strand_id
1 'polypeptide(L)'
;MKTTTRIHENELELANLLNKYQLDEKESNILLSKDYPFNQSLTLDFFRALDKLMSIQKSCEMLAAEGYEKLSRETYDSMETLKEQALDRIFKWCQLQVRVADVNNIHPLLRRSLKYLEVRPTYIEHLFEEYSSARQSVVLRQFQEALAKAEDLMEDPPRYLGDVLAWIHQASLSEVDALNIVLKLDGNSGLEKVKDKAIGRLTDGISVPFTTRSYNMALNKQLELETIAKATAVASFYLQTFYQILPKACSFLVAMDNFCSSCLLRIGEQLNLYGSQISSFLRVPPSDLSAPPEYMLFLSSFSSVLWSLSASEQVPDDELRKISYSAIEPILSIVSEPFEALSRMDDAIYSINLLEPLLKKTVLYGSLEEKTRSLEAQITRHIATVSAVYTTELLQVFGLAGFLPALSSPDSNEKRFDKSSLTQLSERLVDASIFSGSPEITNLKLLPPSKKEVIKTSVNAVSSIYLQLYEAVKSSETLKITPEKFSELLLSVIP
;
A
#
# COMPACT_ATOMS: atom_id res chain seq x y z
N MET A 1 33.75 66.11 -54.37
CA MET A 1 32.52 65.62 -53.73
C MET A 1 32.20 64.12 -53.99
N LYS A 2 32.16 63.64 -55.27
CA LYS A 2 31.85 62.24 -55.56
C LYS A 2 32.88 61.21 -55.02
N THR A 3 34.15 61.57 -54.95
CA THR A 3 35.25 60.71 -54.42
C THR A 3 35.21 60.63 -52.87
N THR A 4 34.88 61.70 -52.15
CA THR A 4 34.77 61.71 -50.71
C THR A 4 33.57 60.94 -50.17
N THR A 5 32.43 61.02 -50.89
CA THR A 5 31.25 60.18 -50.54
C THR A 5 31.50 58.68 -50.76
N ARG A 6 32.20 58.31 -51.81
CA ARG A 6 32.53 56.89 -52.11
C ARG A 6 33.59 56.33 -51.14
N ILE A 7 34.52 57.15 -50.63
CA ILE A 7 35.49 56.75 -49.61
C ILE A 7 34.71 56.50 -48.29
N HIS A 8 33.80 57.39 -47.94
CA HIS A 8 33.01 57.26 -46.71
C HIS A 8 32.02 56.06 -46.76
N GLU A 9 31.43 55.78 -47.94
CA GLU A 9 30.64 54.57 -48.16
C GLU A 9 31.48 53.29 -48.01
N ASN A 10 32.66 53.26 -48.61
CA ASN A 10 33.59 52.14 -48.47
C ASN A 10 34.11 51.96 -47.04
N GLU A 11 34.38 53.06 -46.30
CA GLU A 11 34.75 53.00 -44.90
C GLU A 11 33.64 52.42 -44.03
N LEU A 12 32.36 52.81 -44.33
CA LEU A 12 31.20 52.30 -43.60
C LEU A 12 30.95 50.80 -43.91
N GLU A 13 31.14 50.41 -45.18
CA GLU A 13 31.06 48.98 -45.54
C GLU A 13 32.14 48.15 -44.89
N LEU A 14 33.38 48.68 -44.89
CA LEU A 14 34.52 48.00 -44.23
C LEU A 14 34.30 47.90 -42.71
N ALA A 15 33.79 48.95 -42.06
CA ALA A 15 33.47 48.96 -40.64
C ALA A 15 32.37 47.94 -40.31
N ASN A 16 31.35 47.84 -41.20
CA ASN A 16 30.30 46.84 -41.05
C ASN A 16 30.80 45.40 -41.23
N LEU A 17 31.70 45.19 -42.19
CA LEU A 17 32.34 43.86 -42.39
C LEU A 17 33.22 43.50 -41.18
N LEU A 18 34.04 44.42 -40.67
CA LEU A 18 34.85 44.21 -39.48
C LEU A 18 33.98 43.87 -38.28
N ASN A 19 32.92 44.62 -38.03
CA ASN A 19 31.98 44.29 -36.94
C ASN A 19 31.25 42.94 -37.10
N LYS A 20 31.06 42.48 -38.32
CA LYS A 20 30.42 41.19 -38.62
C LYS A 20 31.36 39.98 -38.34
N TYR A 21 32.67 40.13 -38.52
CA TYR A 21 33.64 39.00 -38.47
C TYR A 21 34.71 39.16 -37.41
N GLN A 22 34.72 40.25 -36.61
CA GLN A 22 35.74 40.53 -35.60
C GLN A 22 35.08 41.02 -34.31
N LEU A 23 35.59 40.56 -33.16
CA LEU A 23 35.28 41.16 -31.84
C LEU A 23 36.07 42.45 -31.63
N ASP A 24 35.45 43.43 -31.01
CA ASP A 24 36.17 44.64 -30.54
C ASP A 24 37.16 44.23 -29.44
N GLU A 25 38.27 45.00 -29.34
CA GLU A 25 39.32 44.76 -28.31
C GLU A 25 38.76 44.77 -26.89
N LYS A 26 37.74 45.63 -26.62
CA LYS A 26 37.02 45.64 -25.33
C LYS A 26 36.24 44.36 -25.10
N GLU A 27 35.51 43.86 -26.09
CA GLU A 27 34.73 42.62 -26.03
C GLU A 27 35.65 41.43 -25.83
N SER A 28 36.77 41.37 -26.53
CA SER A 28 37.81 40.35 -26.40
C SER A 28 38.43 40.35 -24.98
N ASN A 29 38.74 41.54 -24.47
CA ASN A 29 39.27 41.70 -23.10
C ASN A 29 38.25 41.30 -22.02
N ILE A 30 36.94 41.57 -22.20
CA ILE A 30 35.88 41.12 -21.29
C ILE A 30 35.81 39.58 -21.24
N LEU A 31 35.99 38.89 -22.36
CA LEU A 31 36.03 37.42 -22.42
C LEU A 31 37.31 36.83 -21.83
N LEU A 32 38.47 37.44 -22.08
CA LEU A 32 39.80 36.95 -21.71
C LEU A 32 40.29 37.42 -20.33
N SER A 33 39.68 38.44 -19.72
CA SER A 33 40.21 39.14 -18.54
C SER A 33 40.84 38.18 -17.52
N LYS A 34 42.16 38.14 -17.52
CA LYS A 34 43.01 37.42 -16.55
C LYS A 34 43.22 38.22 -15.25
N ASP A 35 42.95 39.54 -15.28
CA ASP A 35 43.28 40.49 -14.22
C ASP A 35 42.20 40.67 -13.17
N TYR A 36 41.10 39.92 -13.26
CA TYR A 36 40.05 40.00 -12.24
C TYR A 36 40.22 38.92 -11.19
N PRO A 37 40.21 39.25 -9.90
CA PRO A 37 40.22 38.25 -8.85
C PRO A 37 39.04 37.29 -9.03
N PHE A 38 39.24 36.04 -8.66
CA PHE A 38 38.28 34.90 -8.81
C PHE A 38 36.86 35.18 -8.30
N ASN A 39 36.60 36.33 -7.76
CA ASN A 39 35.36 36.73 -7.11
C ASN A 39 34.47 37.70 -7.90
N GLN A 40 34.80 38.00 -9.19
CA GLN A 40 33.94 38.93 -9.93
C GLN A 40 32.82 38.16 -10.69
N SER A 41 31.61 38.62 -10.42
CA SER A 41 30.37 38.18 -11.05
C SER A 41 30.46 38.33 -12.58
N LEU A 42 30.01 37.31 -13.29
CA LEU A 42 29.73 37.43 -14.72
C LEU A 42 28.75 38.59 -14.95
N THR A 43 29.06 39.46 -15.91
CA THR A 43 28.25 40.62 -16.24
C THR A 43 27.36 40.36 -17.46
N LEU A 44 26.32 41.15 -17.67
CA LEU A 44 25.51 41.07 -18.89
C LEU A 44 26.35 41.37 -20.13
N ASP A 45 27.38 42.21 -20.03
CA ASP A 45 28.25 42.52 -21.15
C ASP A 45 29.15 41.36 -21.55
N PHE A 46 29.55 40.51 -20.58
CA PHE A 46 30.22 39.24 -20.89
C PHE A 46 29.35 38.34 -21.77
N PHE A 47 28.11 38.18 -21.43
CA PHE A 47 27.17 37.35 -22.23
C PHE A 47 26.87 37.97 -23.60
N ARG A 48 26.82 39.33 -23.72
CA ARG A 48 26.68 39.98 -25.02
C ARG A 48 27.90 39.74 -25.91
N ALA A 49 29.09 39.83 -25.35
CA ALA A 49 30.34 39.53 -26.10
C ALA A 49 30.37 38.06 -26.53
N LEU A 50 29.92 37.12 -25.70
CA LEU A 50 29.87 35.69 -26.03
C LEU A 50 28.80 35.42 -27.13
N ASP A 51 27.63 36.06 -27.06
CA ASP A 51 26.58 35.95 -28.09
C ASP A 51 27.11 36.46 -29.43
N LYS A 52 27.84 37.59 -29.45
CA LYS A 52 28.48 38.13 -30.65
C LYS A 52 29.53 37.19 -31.22
N LEU A 53 30.36 36.60 -30.36
CA LEU A 53 31.36 35.59 -30.76
C LEU A 53 30.69 34.40 -31.46
N MET A 54 29.59 33.84 -30.89
CA MET A 54 28.84 32.74 -31.49
C MET A 54 28.21 33.14 -32.83
N SER A 55 27.74 34.38 -32.95
CA SER A 55 27.25 34.95 -34.22
C SER A 55 28.35 35.06 -35.29
N ILE A 56 29.57 35.45 -34.91
CA ILE A 56 30.72 35.48 -35.79
C ILE A 56 31.06 34.07 -36.29
N GLN A 57 31.12 33.05 -35.40
CA GLN A 57 31.34 31.66 -35.79
C GLN A 57 30.33 31.17 -36.85
N LYS A 58 29.02 31.46 -36.61
CA LYS A 58 27.98 31.13 -37.60
C LYS A 58 28.16 31.87 -38.92
N SER A 59 28.62 33.12 -38.89
CA SER A 59 28.89 33.91 -40.09
C SER A 59 30.13 33.35 -40.86
N CYS A 60 31.10 32.74 -40.18
CA CYS A 60 32.24 32.09 -40.83
C CYS A 60 31.82 30.90 -41.72
N GLU A 61 30.75 30.18 -41.35
CA GLU A 61 30.20 29.11 -42.20
C GLU A 61 29.69 29.65 -43.53
N MET A 62 29.05 30.82 -43.50
CA MET A 62 28.59 31.50 -44.72
C MET A 62 29.77 32.01 -45.55
N LEU A 63 30.82 32.55 -44.90
CA LEU A 63 32.03 33.02 -45.57
C LEU A 63 32.78 31.89 -46.31
N ALA A 64 32.79 30.68 -45.75
CA ALA A 64 33.34 29.49 -46.38
C ALA A 64 32.56 29.11 -47.64
N ALA A 65 31.22 29.20 -47.60
CA ALA A 65 30.37 28.91 -48.75
C ALA A 65 30.52 29.96 -49.91
N GLU A 66 30.93 31.16 -49.57
CA GLU A 66 31.27 32.23 -50.54
C GLU A 66 32.66 32.10 -51.16
N GLY A 67 33.46 31.06 -50.79
CA GLY A 67 34.78 30.75 -51.39
C GLY A 67 35.99 31.28 -50.59
N TYR A 68 35.79 31.90 -49.43
CA TYR A 68 36.86 32.42 -48.55
C TYR A 68 37.28 31.42 -47.48
N GLU A 69 37.54 30.17 -47.86
CA GLU A 69 37.77 29.06 -46.92
C GLU A 69 38.95 29.31 -45.95
N LYS A 70 40.06 29.87 -46.41
CA LYS A 70 41.23 30.10 -45.55
C LYS A 70 40.93 31.12 -44.45
N LEU A 71 40.35 32.25 -44.82
CA LEU A 71 40.00 33.33 -43.90
C LEU A 71 38.89 32.85 -42.88
N SER A 72 37.90 32.14 -43.39
CA SER A 72 36.86 31.52 -42.58
C SER A 72 37.44 30.60 -41.52
N ARG A 73 38.37 29.71 -41.89
CA ARG A 73 39.01 28.78 -40.97
C ARG A 73 39.85 29.50 -39.91
N GLU A 74 40.73 30.44 -40.31
CA GLU A 74 41.54 31.20 -39.36
C GLU A 74 40.71 32.00 -38.36
N THR A 75 39.63 32.63 -38.82
CA THR A 75 38.70 33.36 -37.94
C THR A 75 37.95 32.42 -37.04
N TYR A 76 37.45 31.30 -37.56
CA TYR A 76 36.73 30.29 -36.77
C TYR A 76 37.61 29.70 -35.66
N ASP A 77 38.85 29.28 -35.97
CA ASP A 77 39.77 28.73 -34.99
C ASP A 77 40.14 29.73 -33.88
N SER A 78 40.32 31.02 -34.25
CA SER A 78 40.53 32.08 -33.27
C SER A 78 39.31 32.27 -32.36
N MET A 79 38.08 32.30 -32.92
CA MET A 79 36.84 32.41 -32.13
C MET A 79 36.59 31.18 -31.28
N GLU A 80 36.91 29.96 -31.75
CA GLU A 80 36.77 28.73 -30.96
C GLU A 80 37.68 28.72 -29.74
N THR A 81 38.94 29.19 -29.91
CA THR A 81 39.89 29.34 -28.77
C THR A 81 39.35 30.31 -27.71
N LEU A 82 38.79 31.44 -28.11
CA LEU A 82 38.17 32.42 -27.21
C LEU A 82 36.92 31.86 -26.53
N LYS A 83 36.11 31.10 -27.27
CA LYS A 83 34.91 30.44 -26.75
C LYS A 83 35.23 29.42 -25.67
N GLU A 84 36.23 28.57 -25.89
CA GLU A 84 36.65 27.59 -24.88
C GLU A 84 37.11 28.26 -23.59
N GLN A 85 37.89 29.37 -23.69
CA GLN A 85 38.31 30.13 -22.52
C GLN A 85 37.13 30.81 -21.82
N ALA A 86 36.13 31.31 -22.57
CA ALA A 86 34.91 31.90 -22.00
C ALA A 86 34.07 30.82 -21.31
N LEU A 87 33.92 29.63 -21.87
CA LEU A 87 33.19 28.50 -21.27
C LEU A 87 33.88 28.01 -19.99
N ASP A 88 35.22 27.91 -19.95
CA ASP A 88 35.98 27.55 -18.75
C ASP A 88 35.76 28.57 -17.64
N ARG A 89 35.71 29.88 -18.00
CA ARG A 89 35.39 30.94 -17.05
C ARG A 89 33.98 30.88 -16.51
N ILE A 90 32.98 30.60 -17.37
CA ILE A 90 31.59 30.35 -16.96
C ILE A 90 31.54 29.17 -15.98
N PHE A 91 32.22 28.08 -16.32
CA PHE A 91 32.25 26.87 -15.49
C PHE A 91 32.80 27.15 -14.09
N LYS A 92 33.97 27.80 -13.99
CA LYS A 92 34.59 28.18 -12.71
C LYS A 92 33.69 29.11 -11.87
N TRP A 93 33.02 30.06 -12.53
CA TRP A 93 32.07 30.91 -11.85
C TRP A 93 30.86 30.13 -11.34
N CYS A 94 30.29 29.25 -12.17
CA CYS A 94 29.18 28.38 -11.76
C CYS A 94 29.57 27.49 -10.57
N GLN A 95 30.78 26.93 -10.54
CA GLN A 95 31.28 26.15 -9.40
C GLN A 95 31.25 26.93 -8.09
N LEU A 96 31.63 28.22 -8.11
CA LEU A 96 31.54 29.05 -6.92
C LEU A 96 30.08 29.30 -6.51
N GLN A 97 29.21 29.55 -7.48
CA GLN A 97 27.79 29.80 -7.19
C GLN A 97 27.11 28.58 -6.62
N VAL A 98 27.31 27.37 -7.17
CA VAL A 98 26.65 26.13 -6.70
C VAL A 98 27.13 25.69 -5.32
N ARG A 99 28.37 26.01 -4.93
CA ARG A 99 28.89 25.72 -3.57
C ARG A 99 28.22 26.55 -2.48
N VAL A 100 27.81 27.78 -2.82
CA VAL A 100 27.20 28.74 -1.89
C VAL A 100 25.68 28.79 -2.05
N ALA A 101 25.14 28.12 -3.05
CA ALA A 101 23.72 28.21 -3.38
C ALA A 101 22.84 27.75 -2.21
N ASP A 102 21.98 28.64 -1.77
CA ASP A 102 20.82 28.32 -0.95
C ASP A 102 19.62 28.12 -1.86
N VAL A 103 18.74 27.17 -1.52
CA VAL A 103 17.50 26.86 -2.26
C VAL A 103 16.69 28.13 -2.56
N ASN A 104 16.70 29.08 -1.63
CA ASN A 104 15.95 30.32 -1.72
C ASN A 104 16.70 31.48 -2.40
N ASN A 105 17.99 31.32 -2.73
CA ASN A 105 18.81 32.42 -3.25
C ASN A 105 19.70 31.97 -4.42
N ILE A 106 19.08 31.58 -5.52
CA ILE A 106 19.77 31.16 -6.75
C ILE A 106 20.11 32.41 -7.57
N HIS A 107 21.41 32.56 -7.91
CA HIS A 107 21.85 33.71 -8.67
C HIS A 107 21.18 33.79 -10.05
N PRO A 108 20.60 34.95 -10.46
CA PRO A 108 19.81 35.05 -11.70
C PRO A 108 20.57 34.67 -12.97
N LEU A 109 21.89 34.89 -13.02
CA LEU A 109 22.73 34.58 -14.14
C LEU A 109 23.12 33.09 -14.22
N LEU A 110 22.91 32.31 -13.17
CA LEU A 110 23.29 30.88 -13.16
C LEU A 110 22.57 30.11 -14.28
N ARG A 111 21.28 30.31 -14.42
CA ARG A 111 20.51 29.69 -15.49
C ARG A 111 21.03 30.04 -16.88
N ARG A 112 21.34 31.33 -17.11
CA ARG A 112 21.91 31.77 -18.39
C ARG A 112 23.26 31.12 -18.66
N SER A 113 24.11 31.02 -17.63
CA SER A 113 25.41 30.37 -17.68
C SER A 113 25.28 28.88 -18.06
N LEU A 114 24.36 28.15 -17.43
CA LEU A 114 24.12 26.73 -17.71
C LEU A 114 23.72 26.50 -19.17
N LYS A 115 22.91 27.38 -19.76
CA LYS A 115 22.52 27.27 -21.17
C LYS A 115 23.73 27.29 -22.12
N TYR A 116 24.76 28.07 -21.84
CA TYR A 116 25.99 28.06 -22.63
C TYR A 116 26.84 26.80 -22.38
N LEU A 117 26.76 26.22 -21.20
CA LEU A 117 27.45 24.97 -20.84
C LEU A 117 26.76 23.72 -21.39
N GLU A 118 25.53 23.79 -21.90
CA GLU A 118 24.85 22.66 -22.56
C GLU A 118 25.65 22.05 -23.73
N VAL A 119 26.52 22.84 -24.37
CA VAL A 119 27.44 22.36 -25.38
C VAL A 119 28.49 21.38 -24.83
N ARG A 120 28.73 21.41 -23.51
CA ARG A 120 29.66 20.55 -22.77
C ARG A 120 28.97 19.83 -21.64
N PRO A 121 28.24 18.73 -21.89
CA PRO A 121 27.47 17.99 -20.87
C PRO A 121 28.28 17.60 -19.63
N THR A 122 29.58 17.28 -19.81
CA THR A 122 30.49 16.92 -18.72
C THR A 122 30.67 18.04 -17.70
N TYR A 123 30.63 19.30 -18.12
CA TYR A 123 30.69 20.45 -17.21
C TYR A 123 29.43 20.54 -16.34
N ILE A 124 28.27 20.31 -16.94
CA ILE A 124 26.99 20.31 -16.22
C ILE A 124 26.96 19.17 -15.21
N GLU A 125 27.33 17.96 -15.61
CA GLU A 125 27.40 16.81 -14.70
C GLU A 125 28.29 17.12 -13.48
N HIS A 126 29.47 17.64 -13.73
CA HIS A 126 30.41 17.97 -12.65
C HIS A 126 29.88 19.07 -11.71
N LEU A 127 29.24 20.12 -12.26
CA LEU A 127 28.61 21.18 -11.46
C LEU A 127 27.52 20.65 -10.54
N PHE A 128 26.69 19.74 -11.06
CA PHE A 128 25.59 19.16 -10.25
C PHE A 128 26.10 18.10 -9.27
N GLU A 129 27.24 17.46 -9.52
CA GLU A 129 27.93 16.64 -8.53
C GLU A 129 28.45 17.47 -7.36
N GLU A 130 29.07 18.63 -7.63
CA GLU A 130 29.52 19.56 -6.59
C GLU A 130 28.33 20.16 -5.81
N TYR A 131 27.28 20.59 -6.52
CA TYR A 131 26.04 21.07 -5.90
C TYR A 131 25.47 20.04 -4.93
N SER A 132 25.28 18.81 -5.41
CA SER A 132 24.72 17.72 -4.62
C SER A 132 25.54 17.44 -3.37
N SER A 133 26.88 17.43 -3.48
CA SER A 133 27.78 17.17 -2.35
C SER A 133 27.70 18.30 -1.31
N ALA A 134 27.65 19.55 -1.75
CA ALA A 134 27.51 20.70 -0.86
C ALA A 134 26.15 20.68 -0.13
N ARG A 135 25.07 20.45 -0.87
CA ARG A 135 23.71 20.42 -0.33
C ARG A 135 23.47 19.22 0.58
N GLN A 136 24.00 18.03 0.23
CA GLN A 136 23.90 16.82 1.04
C GLN A 136 24.33 17.07 2.50
N SER A 137 25.44 17.76 2.69
CA SER A 137 25.95 18.08 4.03
C SER A 137 24.99 18.98 4.82
N VAL A 138 24.35 19.95 4.15
CA VAL A 138 23.37 20.85 4.75
C VAL A 138 22.10 20.09 5.11
N VAL A 139 21.55 19.33 4.17
CA VAL A 139 20.32 18.54 4.35
C VAL A 139 20.50 17.51 5.46
N LEU A 140 21.66 16.80 5.48
CA LEU A 140 21.96 15.84 6.54
C LEU A 140 21.99 16.48 7.93
N ARG A 141 22.63 17.65 8.07
CA ARG A 141 22.64 18.37 9.35
C ARG A 141 21.23 18.78 9.79
N GLN A 142 20.45 19.35 8.87
CA GLN A 142 19.06 19.73 9.14
C GLN A 142 18.19 18.52 9.51
N PHE A 143 18.43 17.37 8.86
CA PHE A 143 17.77 16.12 9.19
C PHE A 143 18.12 15.64 10.61
N GLN A 144 19.39 15.69 10.99
CA GLN A 144 19.82 15.35 12.35
C GLN A 144 19.19 16.28 13.40
N GLU A 145 19.07 17.57 13.12
CA GLU A 145 18.35 18.53 13.98
C GLU A 145 16.85 18.20 14.08
N ALA A 146 16.23 17.77 12.97
CA ALA A 146 14.84 17.34 12.96
C ALA A 146 14.62 16.05 13.77
N LEU A 147 15.52 15.06 13.63
CA LEU A 147 15.50 13.84 14.43
C LEU A 147 15.63 14.12 15.93
N ALA A 148 16.53 15.05 16.31
CA ALA A 148 16.71 15.44 17.70
C ALA A 148 15.45 16.09 18.28
N LYS A 149 14.75 16.92 17.51
CA LYS A 149 13.47 17.53 17.92
C LYS A 149 12.34 16.54 18.04
N ALA A 150 12.35 15.48 17.23
CA ALA A 150 11.35 14.42 17.26
C ALA A 150 11.63 13.35 18.35
N GLU A 151 12.75 13.42 19.08
CA GLU A 151 13.15 12.39 20.04
C GLU A 151 12.13 12.19 21.16
N ASP A 152 11.47 13.24 21.61
CA ASP A 152 10.40 13.20 22.63
C ASP A 152 9.15 12.41 22.15
N LEU A 153 8.99 12.19 20.84
CA LEU A 153 7.87 11.45 20.24
C LEU A 153 8.15 9.95 20.07
N MET A 154 9.31 9.45 20.49
CA MET A 154 9.66 8.03 20.34
C MET A 154 8.74 7.09 21.15
N GLU A 155 8.00 7.61 22.12
CA GLU A 155 6.95 6.87 22.84
C GLU A 155 5.72 6.57 21.97
N ASP A 156 5.49 7.36 20.89
CA ASP A 156 4.44 7.14 19.89
C ASP A 156 5.09 6.91 18.50
N PRO A 157 5.51 5.68 18.19
CA PRO A 157 6.25 5.36 16.97
C PRO A 157 5.56 5.76 15.65
N PRO A 158 4.23 5.57 15.47
CA PRO A 158 3.55 6.02 14.26
C PRO A 158 3.64 7.54 14.05
N ARG A 159 3.49 8.31 15.11
CA ARG A 159 3.58 9.78 15.06
C ARG A 159 5.01 10.23 14.80
N TYR A 160 5.97 9.67 15.53
CA TYR A 160 7.39 9.94 15.30
C TYR A 160 7.77 9.71 13.83
N LEU A 161 7.39 8.56 13.29
CA LEU A 161 7.68 8.21 11.89
C LEU A 161 6.98 9.16 10.91
N GLY A 162 5.73 9.52 11.19
CA GLY A 162 4.97 10.49 10.40
C GLY A 162 5.65 11.85 10.32
N ASP A 163 6.07 12.39 11.45
CA ASP A 163 6.74 13.70 11.52
C ASP A 163 8.10 13.68 10.83
N VAL A 164 8.88 12.63 11.01
CA VAL A 164 10.17 12.43 10.33
C VAL A 164 10.00 12.33 8.81
N LEU A 165 9.05 11.53 8.34
CA LEU A 165 8.80 11.36 6.92
C LEU A 165 8.18 12.61 6.27
N ALA A 166 7.34 13.35 7.00
CA ALA A 166 6.82 14.63 6.55
C ALA A 166 7.95 15.65 6.35
N TRP A 167 8.91 15.69 7.27
CA TRP A 167 10.08 16.55 7.13
C TRP A 167 10.92 16.17 5.89
N ILE A 168 11.21 14.87 5.70
CA ILE A 168 11.97 14.38 4.53
C ILE A 168 11.24 14.73 3.24
N HIS A 169 9.93 14.56 3.21
CA HIS A 169 9.09 14.89 2.05
C HIS A 169 9.21 16.38 1.70
N GLN A 170 9.07 17.26 2.68
CA GLN A 170 9.18 18.69 2.47
C GLN A 170 10.58 19.12 2.01
N ALA A 171 11.63 18.58 2.63
CA ALA A 171 13.00 18.83 2.24
C ALA A 171 13.27 18.36 0.80
N SER A 172 12.83 17.16 0.45
CA SER A 172 12.97 16.59 -0.91
C SER A 172 12.28 17.46 -1.95
N LEU A 173 11.04 17.89 -1.71
CA LEU A 173 10.32 18.79 -2.62
C LEU A 173 11.06 20.11 -2.82
N SER A 174 11.56 20.73 -1.74
CA SER A 174 12.31 21.99 -1.83
C SER A 174 13.57 21.85 -2.69
N GLU A 175 14.30 20.74 -2.58
CA GLU A 175 15.49 20.49 -3.40
C GLU A 175 15.15 20.19 -4.86
N VAL A 176 14.07 19.41 -5.11
CA VAL A 176 13.55 19.13 -6.47
C VAL A 176 13.12 20.43 -7.14
N ASP A 177 12.39 21.29 -6.45
CA ASP A 177 11.92 22.56 -6.99
C ASP A 177 13.10 23.51 -7.29
N ALA A 178 14.12 23.57 -6.42
CA ALA A 178 15.33 24.34 -6.66
C ALA A 178 16.05 23.86 -7.94
N LEU A 179 16.20 22.55 -8.10
CA LEU A 179 16.82 21.97 -9.28
C LEU A 179 15.97 22.24 -10.55
N ASN A 180 14.66 22.14 -10.48
CA ASN A 180 13.76 22.47 -11.59
C ASN A 180 13.88 23.95 -12.00
N ILE A 181 13.98 24.86 -11.04
CA ILE A 181 14.19 26.29 -11.29
C ILE A 181 15.53 26.54 -11.99
N VAL A 182 16.59 25.86 -11.57
CA VAL A 182 17.94 26.03 -12.12
C VAL A 182 18.06 25.44 -13.52
N LEU A 183 17.57 24.22 -13.71
CA LEU A 183 17.73 23.45 -14.95
C LEU A 183 16.73 23.83 -16.05
N LYS A 184 15.58 24.40 -15.69
CA LYS A 184 14.47 24.73 -16.62
C LYS A 184 14.26 23.65 -17.66
N LEU A 185 13.79 22.50 -17.19
CA LEU A 185 13.63 21.27 -17.98
C LEU A 185 12.50 21.44 -19.02
N ASP A 186 12.83 22.02 -20.15
CA ASP A 186 11.91 22.12 -21.31
C ASP A 186 12.00 20.84 -22.19
N GLY A 187 12.03 19.64 -21.56
CA GLY A 187 12.01 18.34 -22.25
C GLY A 187 13.40 17.82 -22.72
N ASN A 188 14.49 18.35 -22.20
CA ASN A 188 15.83 17.84 -22.49
C ASN A 188 16.17 16.61 -21.63
N SER A 189 16.08 15.41 -22.20
CA SER A 189 16.29 14.12 -21.52
C SER A 189 17.68 13.97 -20.88
N GLY A 190 18.69 14.70 -21.35
CA GLY A 190 20.05 14.69 -20.80
C GLY A 190 20.10 15.37 -19.42
N LEU A 191 19.45 16.51 -19.28
CA LEU A 191 19.40 17.26 -18.02
C LEU A 191 18.53 16.58 -16.97
N GLU A 192 17.49 15.82 -17.35
CA GLU A 192 16.71 15.01 -16.42
C GLU A 192 17.55 13.96 -15.71
N LYS A 193 18.42 13.26 -16.42
CA LYS A 193 19.34 12.28 -15.83
C LYS A 193 20.31 12.93 -14.83
N VAL A 194 20.79 14.13 -15.12
CA VAL A 194 21.66 14.89 -14.21
C VAL A 194 20.89 15.28 -12.95
N LYS A 195 19.65 15.74 -13.09
CA LYS A 195 18.75 16.04 -11.96
C LYS A 195 18.53 14.81 -11.09
N ASP A 196 18.15 13.68 -11.68
CA ASP A 196 17.90 12.44 -10.96
C ASP A 196 19.13 11.97 -10.18
N LYS A 197 20.32 12.05 -10.79
CA LYS A 197 21.57 11.73 -10.13
C LYS A 197 21.87 12.69 -8.96
N ALA A 198 21.57 13.97 -9.12
CA ALA A 198 21.75 14.98 -8.08
C ALA A 198 20.81 14.71 -6.90
N ILE A 199 19.52 14.47 -7.14
CA ILE A 199 18.51 14.14 -6.11
C ILE A 199 18.89 12.85 -5.39
N GLY A 200 19.31 11.81 -6.11
CA GLY A 200 19.77 10.55 -5.53
C GLY A 200 20.89 10.78 -4.51
N ARG A 201 21.92 11.54 -4.86
CA ARG A 201 23.01 11.89 -3.94
C ARG A 201 22.58 12.70 -2.73
N LEU A 202 21.66 13.67 -2.90
CA LEU A 202 21.12 14.47 -1.81
C LEU A 202 20.44 13.59 -0.74
N THR A 203 19.70 12.59 -1.18
CA THR A 203 18.94 11.70 -0.30
C THR A 203 19.77 10.55 0.27
N ASP A 204 20.93 10.21 -0.33
CA ASP A 204 21.83 9.16 0.18
C ASP A 204 22.29 9.45 1.62
N GLY A 205 22.53 10.71 1.96
CA GLY A 205 22.93 11.12 3.31
C GLY A 205 21.86 10.86 4.37
N ILE A 206 20.58 10.87 3.99
CA ILE A 206 19.44 10.66 4.90
C ILE A 206 19.19 9.16 5.12
N SER A 207 19.47 8.30 4.14
CA SER A 207 19.12 6.89 4.17
C SER A 207 19.74 6.13 5.34
N VAL A 208 20.99 6.38 5.68
CA VAL A 208 21.69 5.68 6.78
C VAL A 208 21.09 6.02 8.15
N PRO A 209 20.99 7.31 8.57
CA PRO A 209 20.39 7.63 9.87
C PRO A 209 18.89 7.25 9.93
N PHE A 210 18.16 7.36 8.83
CA PHE A 210 16.78 6.87 8.76
C PHE A 210 16.72 5.36 9.00
N THR A 211 17.51 4.57 8.25
CA THR A 211 17.54 3.10 8.39
C THR A 211 17.86 2.69 9.82
N THR A 212 18.89 3.29 10.43
CA THR A 212 19.29 2.95 11.80
C THR A 212 18.17 3.17 12.81
N ARG A 213 17.49 4.31 12.73
CA ARG A 213 16.39 4.67 13.65
C ARG A 213 15.15 3.81 13.40
N SER A 214 14.76 3.63 12.14
CA SER A 214 13.58 2.84 11.75
C SER A 214 13.75 1.35 12.06
N TYR A 215 14.94 0.79 11.83
CA TYR A 215 15.23 -0.60 12.17
C TYR A 215 15.16 -0.86 13.67
N ASN A 216 15.69 0.04 14.49
CA ASN A 216 15.58 -0.06 15.94
C ASN A 216 14.12 -0.09 16.40
N MET A 217 13.25 0.69 15.75
CA MET A 217 11.81 0.70 15.97
C MET A 217 11.17 -0.62 15.52
N ALA A 218 11.45 -1.06 14.29
CA ALA A 218 10.87 -2.29 13.73
C ALA A 218 11.26 -3.55 14.53
N LEU A 219 12.48 -3.60 15.08
CA LEU A 219 12.99 -4.73 15.87
C LEU A 219 12.66 -4.66 17.35
N ASN A 220 12.10 -3.57 17.85
CA ASN A 220 11.74 -3.44 19.26
C ASN A 220 10.62 -4.41 19.64
N LYS A 221 10.97 -5.52 20.32
CA LYS A 221 10.04 -6.58 20.71
C LYS A 221 8.96 -6.16 21.71
N GLN A 222 9.11 -4.99 22.34
CA GLN A 222 8.15 -4.47 23.32
C GLN A 222 6.99 -3.72 22.67
N LEU A 223 7.08 -3.39 21.38
CA LEU A 223 6.01 -2.68 20.68
C LEU A 223 4.85 -3.64 20.34
N GLU A 224 3.65 -3.19 20.63
CA GLU A 224 2.42 -3.87 20.27
C GLU A 224 2.28 -3.99 18.73
N LEU A 225 1.69 -5.10 18.28
CA LEU A 225 1.46 -5.36 16.85
C LEU A 225 0.65 -4.26 16.16
N GLU A 226 -0.34 -3.71 16.83
CA GLU A 226 -1.16 -2.61 16.29
C GLU A 226 -0.33 -1.35 16.05
N THR A 227 0.57 -1.02 16.97
CA THR A 227 1.48 0.13 16.83
C THR A 227 2.41 -0.05 15.64
N ILE A 228 2.96 -1.26 15.45
CA ILE A 228 3.81 -1.56 14.29
C ILE A 228 3.00 -1.50 12.99
N ALA A 229 1.77 -2.00 12.99
CA ALA A 229 0.89 -1.94 11.82
C ALA A 229 0.56 -0.48 11.43
N LYS A 230 0.26 0.38 12.39
CA LYS A 230 0.05 1.82 12.16
C LYS A 230 1.31 2.50 11.62
N ALA A 231 2.48 2.20 12.19
CA ALA A 231 3.75 2.74 11.70
C ALA A 231 4.05 2.27 10.26
N THR A 232 3.78 1.00 9.96
CA THR A 232 3.93 0.43 8.61
C THR A 232 2.98 1.11 7.61
N ALA A 233 1.73 1.36 7.98
CA ALA A 233 0.76 2.05 7.14
C ALA A 233 1.23 3.47 6.80
N VAL A 234 1.73 4.23 7.79
CA VAL A 234 2.31 5.56 7.58
C VAL A 234 3.52 5.50 6.66
N ALA A 235 4.43 4.55 6.89
CA ALA A 235 5.61 4.38 6.04
C ALA A 235 5.24 4.02 4.59
N SER A 236 4.28 3.12 4.39
CA SER A 236 3.81 2.72 3.06
C SER A 236 3.18 3.88 2.30
N PHE A 237 2.39 4.73 2.97
CA PHE A 237 1.83 5.95 2.40
C PHE A 237 2.94 6.90 1.90
N TYR A 238 3.93 7.18 2.73
CA TYR A 238 5.05 8.04 2.34
C TYR A 238 5.93 7.41 1.27
N LEU A 239 6.14 6.10 1.28
CA LEU A 239 6.90 5.38 0.26
C LEU A 239 6.29 5.62 -1.14
N GLN A 240 4.97 5.49 -1.28
CA GLN A 240 4.27 5.76 -2.54
C GLN A 240 4.37 7.24 -2.95
N THR A 241 4.30 8.15 -1.99
CA THR A 241 4.48 9.58 -2.24
C THR A 241 5.91 9.89 -2.73
N PHE A 242 6.91 9.27 -2.12
CA PHE A 242 8.31 9.44 -2.53
C PHE A 242 8.61 8.84 -3.91
N TYR A 243 7.95 7.74 -4.32
CA TYR A 243 8.07 7.21 -5.69
C TYR A 243 7.63 8.20 -6.77
N GLN A 244 6.80 9.18 -6.45
CA GLN A 244 6.37 10.23 -7.38
C GLN A 244 7.38 11.39 -7.49
N ILE A 245 8.23 11.57 -6.47
CA ILE A 245 9.11 12.74 -6.32
C ILE A 245 10.56 12.37 -6.58
N LEU A 246 10.99 11.20 -6.10
CA LEU A 246 12.38 10.75 -6.09
C LEU A 246 12.67 9.77 -7.24
N PRO A 247 13.91 9.76 -7.76
CA PRO A 247 14.34 8.77 -8.74
C PRO A 247 14.24 7.35 -8.20
N LYS A 248 13.77 6.40 -9.02
CA LYS A 248 13.57 5.00 -8.62
C LYS A 248 14.83 4.31 -8.07
N ALA A 249 16.02 4.75 -8.50
CA ALA A 249 17.31 4.19 -8.06
C ALA A 249 17.85 4.85 -6.78
N CYS A 250 17.05 5.67 -6.10
CA CYS A 250 17.45 6.37 -4.88
C CYS A 250 17.62 5.39 -3.70
N SER A 251 18.74 5.47 -2.98
CA SER A 251 19.03 4.61 -1.83
C SER A 251 18.02 4.77 -0.68
N PHE A 252 17.46 5.97 -0.53
CA PHE A 252 16.43 6.22 0.46
C PHE A 252 15.13 5.45 0.18
N LEU A 253 14.71 5.36 -1.11
CA LEU A 253 13.54 4.53 -1.47
C LEU A 253 13.77 3.05 -1.16
N VAL A 254 14.96 2.54 -1.45
CA VAL A 254 15.34 1.16 -1.11
C VAL A 254 15.31 0.95 0.40
N ALA A 255 15.80 1.92 1.19
CA ALA A 255 15.76 1.85 2.65
C ALA A 255 14.32 1.85 3.20
N MET A 256 13.44 2.66 2.63
CA MET A 256 12.01 2.70 2.99
C MET A 256 11.29 1.40 2.65
N ASP A 257 11.52 0.86 1.45
CA ASP A 257 10.93 -0.39 1.01
C ASP A 257 11.37 -1.57 1.88
N ASN A 258 12.66 -1.65 2.20
CA ASN A 258 13.20 -2.64 3.14
C ASN A 258 12.60 -2.51 4.55
N PHE A 259 12.37 -1.29 5.02
CA PHE A 259 11.73 -1.04 6.29
C PHE A 259 10.28 -1.54 6.30
N CYS A 260 9.47 -1.16 5.30
CA CYS A 260 8.09 -1.61 5.15
C CYS A 260 8.01 -3.14 5.07
N SER A 261 8.83 -3.76 4.23
CA SER A 261 8.88 -5.21 4.06
C SER A 261 9.27 -5.93 5.36
N SER A 262 10.24 -5.40 6.10
CA SER A 262 10.65 -5.96 7.41
C SER A 262 9.55 -5.87 8.46
N CYS A 263 8.79 -4.78 8.48
CA CYS A 263 7.65 -4.63 9.38
C CYS A 263 6.52 -5.58 9.02
N LEU A 264 6.17 -5.72 7.74
CA LEU A 264 5.13 -6.64 7.27
C LEU A 264 5.50 -8.10 7.58
N LEU A 265 6.76 -8.49 7.34
CA LEU A 265 7.26 -9.81 7.69
C LEU A 265 7.11 -10.09 9.20
N ARG A 266 7.54 -9.15 10.02
CA ARG A 266 7.42 -9.26 11.47
C ARG A 266 5.97 -9.38 11.94
N ILE A 267 5.07 -8.57 11.38
CA ILE A 267 3.63 -8.65 11.71
C ILE A 267 3.10 -10.04 11.36
N GLY A 268 3.44 -10.57 10.17
CA GLY A 268 3.03 -11.91 9.75
C GLY A 268 3.56 -13.02 10.67
N GLU A 269 4.84 -12.97 11.04
CA GLU A 269 5.47 -13.94 11.97
C GLU A 269 4.81 -13.90 13.36
N GLN A 270 4.58 -12.71 13.91
CA GLN A 270 3.97 -12.57 15.23
C GLN A 270 2.50 -13.00 15.25
N LEU A 271 1.73 -12.67 14.21
CA LEU A 271 0.35 -13.13 14.08
C LEU A 271 0.26 -14.64 13.90
N ASN A 272 1.15 -15.25 13.13
CA ASN A 272 1.26 -16.70 12.99
C ASN A 272 1.59 -17.38 14.33
N LEU A 273 2.57 -16.85 15.03
CA LEU A 273 2.94 -17.35 16.37
C LEU A 273 1.76 -17.24 17.35
N TYR A 274 1.07 -16.11 17.36
CA TYR A 274 -0.10 -15.91 18.20
C TYR A 274 -1.24 -16.85 17.80
N GLY A 275 -1.56 -17.00 16.50
CA GLY A 275 -2.51 -17.98 16.01
C GLY A 275 -2.17 -19.41 16.40
N SER A 276 -0.89 -19.79 16.33
CA SER A 276 -0.40 -21.10 16.75
C SER A 276 -0.50 -21.33 18.27
N GLN A 277 -0.27 -20.32 19.07
CA GLN A 277 -0.49 -20.39 20.51
C GLN A 277 -1.97 -20.55 20.84
N ILE A 278 -2.85 -19.75 20.24
CA ILE A 278 -4.30 -19.84 20.42
C ILE A 278 -4.82 -21.20 19.99
N SER A 279 -4.30 -21.75 18.92
CA SER A 279 -4.70 -23.07 18.44
C SER A 279 -4.55 -24.16 19.51
N SER A 280 -3.55 -24.06 20.38
CA SER A 280 -3.40 -25.01 21.50
C SER A 280 -4.51 -24.91 22.54
N PHE A 281 -5.04 -23.73 22.80
CA PHE A 281 -6.16 -23.52 23.72
C PHE A 281 -7.49 -24.02 23.13
N LEU A 282 -7.65 -23.93 21.79
CA LEU A 282 -8.87 -24.37 21.12
C LEU A 282 -9.06 -25.89 21.16
N ARG A 283 -8.02 -26.67 21.39
CA ARG A 283 -8.10 -28.15 21.49
C ARG A 283 -8.89 -28.65 22.67
N VAL A 284 -9.09 -27.83 23.70
CA VAL A 284 -9.85 -28.18 24.87
C VAL A 284 -11.14 -27.36 24.91
N PRO A 285 -12.24 -27.88 24.36
CA PRO A 285 -13.51 -27.17 24.33
C PRO A 285 -14.04 -26.89 25.74
N PRO A 286 -14.58 -25.72 26.04
CA PRO A 286 -15.28 -25.44 27.29
C PRO A 286 -16.62 -26.17 27.32
N SER A 287 -17.18 -26.39 28.53
CA SER A 287 -18.42 -27.13 28.72
C SER A 287 -19.65 -26.48 28.08
N ASP A 288 -19.61 -25.17 27.86
CA ASP A 288 -20.65 -24.40 27.20
C ASP A 288 -20.43 -24.26 25.68
N LEU A 289 -19.37 -24.84 25.14
CA LEU A 289 -18.96 -24.78 23.71
C LEU A 289 -18.80 -23.34 23.19
N SER A 290 -18.60 -22.36 24.07
CA SER A 290 -18.33 -20.97 23.66
C SER A 290 -16.91 -20.82 23.14
N ALA A 291 -16.70 -19.78 22.31
CA ALA A 291 -15.34 -19.41 21.89
C ALA A 291 -14.53 -18.91 23.08
N PRO A 292 -13.30 -19.44 23.34
CA PRO A 292 -12.47 -19.01 24.46
C PRO A 292 -12.16 -17.50 24.43
N PRO A 293 -12.07 -16.84 25.60
CA PRO A 293 -11.76 -15.41 25.68
C PRO A 293 -10.44 -15.04 24.99
N GLU A 294 -9.42 -15.89 25.10
CA GLU A 294 -8.11 -15.70 24.46
C GLU A 294 -8.22 -15.65 22.93
N TYR A 295 -9.11 -16.48 22.38
CA TYR A 295 -9.41 -16.45 20.94
C TYR A 295 -10.09 -15.15 20.51
N MET A 296 -11.02 -14.66 21.31
CA MET A 296 -11.68 -13.36 21.02
C MET A 296 -10.69 -12.19 21.11
N LEU A 297 -9.74 -12.23 22.03
CA LEU A 297 -8.64 -11.25 22.10
C LEU A 297 -7.75 -11.32 20.86
N PHE A 298 -7.37 -12.53 20.43
CA PHE A 298 -6.64 -12.71 19.17
C PHE A 298 -7.38 -12.11 17.99
N LEU A 299 -8.67 -12.40 17.82
CA LEU A 299 -9.48 -11.86 16.73
C LEU A 299 -9.59 -10.33 16.79
N SER A 300 -9.61 -9.75 17.98
CA SER A 300 -9.59 -8.30 18.16
C SER A 300 -8.27 -7.70 17.67
N SER A 301 -7.13 -8.25 18.12
CA SER A 301 -5.79 -7.83 17.68
C SER A 301 -5.59 -8.02 16.18
N PHE A 302 -5.99 -9.18 15.64
CA PHE A 302 -5.96 -9.48 14.21
C PHE A 302 -6.75 -8.44 13.40
N SER A 303 -8.00 -8.15 13.82
CA SER A 303 -8.85 -7.16 13.16
C SER A 303 -8.24 -5.74 13.23
N SER A 304 -7.65 -5.35 14.37
CA SER A 304 -7.03 -4.03 14.54
C SER A 304 -5.79 -3.86 13.65
N VAL A 305 -4.97 -4.91 13.54
CA VAL A 305 -3.80 -4.93 12.64
C VAL A 305 -4.23 -4.79 11.18
N LEU A 306 -5.20 -5.61 10.74
CA LEU A 306 -5.69 -5.54 9.35
C LEU A 306 -6.32 -4.19 9.03
N TRP A 307 -7.11 -3.64 9.96
CA TRP A 307 -7.68 -2.31 9.80
C TRP A 307 -6.60 -1.25 9.61
N SER A 308 -5.55 -1.28 10.44
CA SER A 308 -4.46 -0.32 10.36
C SER A 308 -3.69 -0.41 9.04
N LEU A 309 -3.43 -1.63 8.54
CA LEU A 309 -2.73 -1.85 7.27
C LEU A 309 -3.59 -1.49 6.06
N SER A 310 -4.89 -1.79 6.09
CA SER A 310 -5.81 -1.50 4.97
C SER A 310 -6.19 -0.02 4.88
N ALA A 311 -6.13 0.72 5.99
CA ALA A 311 -6.52 2.13 6.04
C ALA A 311 -5.65 3.04 5.15
N SER A 312 -4.42 2.65 4.84
CA SER A 312 -3.53 3.41 3.96
C SER A 312 -3.79 3.20 2.46
N GLU A 313 -4.52 2.13 2.09
CA GLU A 313 -4.72 1.67 0.70
C GLU A 313 -3.41 1.45 -0.10
N GLN A 314 -2.26 1.50 0.59
CA GLN A 314 -0.93 1.44 -0.02
C GLN A 314 -0.22 0.11 0.23
N VAL A 315 -0.71 -0.69 1.19
CA VAL A 315 -0.19 -2.04 1.40
C VAL A 315 -0.81 -2.96 0.35
N PRO A 316 0.00 -3.69 -0.44
CA PRO A 316 -0.52 -4.57 -1.49
C PRO A 316 -1.47 -5.64 -0.93
N ASP A 317 -2.58 -5.90 -1.62
CA ASP A 317 -3.55 -6.93 -1.25
C ASP A 317 -2.92 -8.32 -1.09
N ASP A 318 -1.89 -8.63 -1.87
CA ASP A 318 -1.18 -9.90 -1.77
C ASP A 318 -0.42 -10.03 -0.44
N GLU A 319 0.14 -8.95 0.08
CA GLU A 319 0.81 -8.95 1.39
C GLU A 319 -0.22 -9.06 2.52
N LEU A 320 -1.34 -8.32 2.45
CA LEU A 320 -2.45 -8.45 3.40
C LEU A 320 -2.99 -9.89 3.41
N ARG A 321 -3.12 -10.51 2.24
CA ARG A 321 -3.56 -11.91 2.09
C ARG A 321 -2.57 -12.88 2.74
N LYS A 322 -1.27 -12.76 2.47
CA LYS A 322 -0.24 -13.61 3.07
C LYS A 322 -0.23 -13.53 4.60
N ILE A 323 -0.25 -12.32 5.14
CA ILE A 323 -0.28 -12.08 6.60
C ILE A 323 -1.53 -12.72 7.21
N SER A 324 -2.70 -12.49 6.59
CA SER A 324 -3.97 -13.00 7.09
C SER A 324 -4.04 -14.52 7.05
N TYR A 325 -3.59 -15.14 5.96
CA TYR A 325 -3.60 -16.60 5.81
C TYR A 325 -2.66 -17.25 6.82
N SER A 326 -1.46 -16.70 7.02
CA SER A 326 -0.53 -17.22 8.01
C SER A 326 -1.08 -17.16 9.44
N ALA A 327 -1.89 -16.15 9.77
CA ALA A 327 -2.51 -16.00 11.08
C ALA A 327 -3.70 -16.94 11.30
N ILE A 328 -4.50 -17.20 10.25
CA ILE A 328 -5.76 -17.96 10.33
C ILE A 328 -5.53 -19.47 10.16
N GLU A 329 -4.54 -19.88 9.37
CA GLU A 329 -4.30 -21.28 9.02
C GLU A 329 -4.12 -22.21 10.23
N PRO A 330 -3.40 -21.84 11.29
CA PRO A 330 -3.29 -22.66 12.51
C PRO A 330 -4.63 -22.94 13.18
N ILE A 331 -5.57 -21.99 13.10
CA ILE A 331 -6.92 -22.13 13.68
C ILE A 331 -7.76 -23.04 12.80
N LEU A 332 -7.72 -22.87 11.49
CA LEU A 332 -8.49 -23.69 10.55
C LEU A 332 -8.03 -25.13 10.54
N SER A 333 -6.74 -25.41 10.73
CA SER A 333 -6.23 -26.78 10.82
C SER A 333 -6.88 -27.55 11.98
N ILE A 334 -7.08 -26.88 13.13
CA ILE A 334 -7.74 -27.49 14.30
C ILE A 334 -9.23 -27.73 14.06
N VAL A 335 -9.92 -26.73 13.52
CA VAL A 335 -11.36 -26.87 13.21
C VAL A 335 -11.63 -27.92 12.12
N SER A 336 -10.63 -28.25 11.30
CA SER A 336 -10.74 -29.29 10.27
C SER A 336 -10.62 -30.71 10.82
N GLU A 337 -10.08 -30.86 12.02
CA GLU A 337 -9.94 -32.14 12.73
C GLU A 337 -11.10 -32.29 13.74
N PRO A 338 -11.73 -33.49 13.87
CA PRO A 338 -12.75 -33.72 14.86
C PRO A 338 -12.20 -33.59 16.27
N PHE A 339 -12.92 -32.95 17.17
CA PHE A 339 -12.56 -32.89 18.58
C PHE A 339 -12.91 -34.22 19.26
N GLU A 340 -11.91 -35.06 19.55
CA GLU A 340 -12.08 -36.43 20.07
C GLU A 340 -12.94 -36.52 21.34
N ALA A 341 -12.99 -35.46 22.15
CA ALA A 341 -13.76 -35.42 23.39
C ALA A 341 -15.23 -35.05 23.22
N LEU A 342 -15.65 -34.65 22.02
CA LEU A 342 -17.01 -34.13 21.76
C LEU A 342 -17.87 -35.12 20.98
N SER A 343 -19.19 -35.04 21.23
CA SER A 343 -20.17 -35.68 20.33
C SER A 343 -20.12 -35.03 18.95
N ARG A 344 -20.60 -35.72 17.91
CA ARG A 344 -20.67 -35.17 16.55
C ARG A 344 -21.44 -33.86 16.48
N MET A 345 -22.47 -33.69 17.31
CA MET A 345 -23.26 -32.46 17.38
C MET A 345 -22.48 -31.35 18.09
N ASP A 346 -21.87 -31.63 19.25
CA ASP A 346 -21.11 -30.66 20.01
C ASP A 346 -19.86 -30.22 19.25
N ASP A 347 -19.19 -31.11 18.51
CA ASP A 347 -18.08 -30.81 17.60
C ASP A 347 -18.49 -29.79 16.53
N ALA A 348 -19.61 -30.02 15.86
CA ALA A 348 -20.12 -29.11 14.85
C ALA A 348 -20.54 -27.75 15.46
N ILE A 349 -21.17 -27.75 16.66
CA ILE A 349 -21.54 -26.53 17.38
C ILE A 349 -20.31 -25.72 17.75
N TYR A 350 -19.29 -26.37 18.33
CA TYR A 350 -18.05 -25.68 18.71
C TYR A 350 -17.33 -25.11 17.50
N SER A 351 -17.25 -25.89 16.40
CA SER A 351 -16.67 -25.41 15.13
C SER A 351 -17.39 -24.17 14.59
N ILE A 352 -18.73 -24.11 14.63
CA ILE A 352 -19.50 -22.94 14.23
C ILE A 352 -19.16 -21.74 15.13
N ASN A 353 -19.12 -21.96 16.45
CA ASN A 353 -18.84 -20.89 17.42
C ASN A 353 -17.42 -20.32 17.28
N LEU A 354 -16.46 -21.07 16.73
CA LEU A 354 -15.13 -20.58 16.38
C LEU A 354 -15.09 -19.88 15.03
N LEU A 355 -15.75 -20.45 14.00
CA LEU A 355 -15.68 -19.93 12.63
C LEU A 355 -16.52 -18.65 12.43
N GLU A 356 -17.66 -18.52 13.11
CA GLU A 356 -18.56 -17.37 12.93
C GLU A 356 -17.95 -16.03 13.35
N PRO A 357 -17.27 -15.90 14.50
CA PRO A 357 -16.55 -14.68 14.86
C PRO A 357 -15.41 -14.35 13.89
N LEU A 358 -14.68 -15.37 13.38
CA LEU A 358 -13.64 -15.20 12.40
C LEU A 358 -14.20 -14.68 11.08
N LEU A 359 -15.30 -15.25 10.60
CA LEU A 359 -16.01 -14.81 9.40
C LEU A 359 -16.40 -13.33 9.49
N LYS A 360 -16.94 -12.90 10.63
CA LYS A 360 -17.32 -11.50 10.87
C LYS A 360 -16.16 -10.54 10.76
N LYS A 361 -14.92 -11.00 11.03
CA LYS A 361 -13.72 -10.18 10.91
C LYS A 361 -13.16 -10.19 9.50
N THR A 362 -13.23 -11.31 8.79
CA THR A 362 -12.67 -11.45 7.44
C THR A 362 -13.54 -10.85 6.34
N VAL A 363 -14.87 -10.85 6.50
CA VAL A 363 -15.82 -10.32 5.50
C VAL A 363 -15.64 -8.84 5.21
N LEU A 364 -14.99 -8.09 6.10
CA LEU A 364 -14.75 -6.65 5.96
C LEU A 364 -13.65 -6.33 4.94
N TYR A 365 -12.88 -7.32 4.50
CA TYR A 365 -11.70 -7.13 3.66
C TYR A 365 -11.84 -7.85 2.33
N GLY A 366 -11.91 -7.11 1.22
CA GLY A 366 -12.03 -7.67 -0.14
C GLY A 366 -10.83 -8.56 -0.53
N SER A 367 -9.65 -8.27 -0.01
CA SER A 367 -8.45 -9.12 -0.20
C SER A 367 -8.60 -10.53 0.35
N LEU A 368 -9.58 -10.79 1.26
CA LEU A 368 -9.84 -12.08 1.90
C LEU A 368 -11.09 -12.80 1.36
N GLU A 369 -11.68 -12.35 0.25
CA GLU A 369 -12.96 -12.87 -0.27
C GLU A 369 -12.93 -14.39 -0.49
N GLU A 370 -11.84 -14.93 -1.01
CA GLU A 370 -11.69 -16.38 -1.22
C GLU A 370 -11.76 -17.17 0.10
N LYS A 371 -11.05 -16.68 1.13
CA LYS A 371 -11.06 -17.31 2.46
C LYS A 371 -12.42 -17.14 3.15
N THR A 372 -13.05 -16.00 2.97
CA THR A 372 -14.40 -15.72 3.46
C THR A 372 -15.41 -16.72 2.89
N ARG A 373 -15.41 -16.95 1.58
CA ARG A 373 -16.27 -17.98 0.95
C ARG A 373 -15.98 -19.40 1.47
N SER A 374 -14.70 -19.73 1.69
CA SER A 374 -14.33 -21.01 2.28
C SER A 374 -14.87 -21.18 3.70
N LEU A 375 -14.81 -20.13 4.52
CA LEU A 375 -15.36 -20.11 5.89
C LEU A 375 -16.88 -20.27 5.86
N GLU A 376 -17.59 -19.56 5.00
CA GLU A 376 -19.03 -19.67 4.81
C GLU A 376 -19.46 -21.10 4.44
N ALA A 377 -18.72 -21.71 3.51
CA ALA A 377 -18.99 -23.09 3.10
C ALA A 377 -18.76 -24.09 4.25
N GLN A 378 -17.75 -23.87 5.09
CA GLN A 378 -17.51 -24.72 6.28
C GLN A 378 -18.61 -24.54 7.31
N ILE A 379 -19.00 -23.32 7.63
CA ILE A 379 -20.10 -23.01 8.57
C ILE A 379 -21.40 -23.68 8.07
N THR A 380 -21.73 -23.51 6.80
CA THR A 380 -22.93 -24.13 6.19
C THR A 380 -22.92 -25.66 6.33
N ARG A 381 -21.75 -26.29 6.15
CA ARG A 381 -21.61 -27.75 6.32
C ARG A 381 -21.84 -28.16 7.78
N HIS A 382 -21.28 -27.44 8.74
CA HIS A 382 -21.50 -27.72 10.16
C HIS A 382 -22.95 -27.46 10.57
N ILE A 383 -23.59 -26.39 10.08
CA ILE A 383 -25.01 -26.10 10.27
C ILE A 383 -25.88 -27.27 9.76
N ALA A 384 -25.58 -27.79 8.57
CA ALA A 384 -26.29 -28.95 8.03
C ALA A 384 -26.14 -30.21 8.92
N THR A 385 -24.93 -30.42 9.48
CA THR A 385 -24.68 -31.53 10.43
C THR A 385 -25.49 -31.36 11.71
N VAL A 386 -25.45 -30.19 12.33
CA VAL A 386 -26.24 -29.90 13.54
C VAL A 386 -27.73 -30.02 13.27
N SER A 387 -28.21 -29.46 12.15
CA SER A 387 -29.63 -29.55 11.77
C SER A 387 -30.11 -31.00 11.55
N ALA A 388 -29.26 -31.84 10.94
CA ALA A 388 -29.63 -33.27 10.74
C ALA A 388 -29.73 -34.02 12.06
N VAL A 389 -28.77 -33.84 12.98
CA VAL A 389 -28.82 -34.49 14.31
C VAL A 389 -29.99 -33.96 15.11
N TYR A 390 -30.14 -32.62 15.16
CA TYR A 390 -31.24 -31.98 15.88
C TYR A 390 -32.63 -32.37 15.35
N THR A 391 -32.78 -32.52 14.01
CA THR A 391 -34.00 -33.04 13.40
C THR A 391 -34.29 -34.47 13.86
N THR A 392 -33.24 -35.33 13.95
CA THR A 392 -33.43 -36.71 14.42
C THR A 392 -33.88 -36.74 15.89
N GLU A 393 -33.30 -35.91 16.73
CA GLU A 393 -33.72 -35.78 18.15
C GLU A 393 -35.17 -35.28 18.28
N LEU A 394 -35.54 -34.25 17.52
CA LEU A 394 -36.93 -33.78 17.46
C LEU A 394 -37.92 -34.90 17.02
N LEU A 395 -37.55 -35.65 16.01
CA LEU A 395 -38.41 -36.79 15.54
C LEU A 395 -38.55 -37.86 16.59
N GLN A 396 -37.52 -38.11 17.41
CA GLN A 396 -37.59 -39.06 18.53
C GLN A 396 -38.50 -38.50 19.64
N VAL A 397 -38.30 -37.25 20.05
CA VAL A 397 -39.12 -36.59 21.09
C VAL A 397 -40.60 -36.56 20.72
N PHE A 398 -40.92 -36.23 19.49
CA PHE A 398 -42.30 -36.23 19.00
C PHE A 398 -42.86 -37.61 18.65
N GLY A 399 -42.03 -38.68 18.70
CA GLY A 399 -42.45 -40.04 18.39
C GLY A 399 -42.65 -40.31 16.89
N LEU A 400 -42.16 -39.42 16.02
CA LEU A 400 -42.24 -39.53 14.57
C LEU A 400 -41.19 -40.47 13.97
N ALA A 401 -40.10 -40.74 14.70
CA ALA A 401 -38.97 -41.57 14.22
C ALA A 401 -39.39 -42.97 13.80
N GLY A 402 -40.35 -43.58 14.48
CA GLY A 402 -40.87 -44.92 14.18
C GLY A 402 -41.62 -45.05 12.82
N PHE A 403 -42.07 -43.93 12.27
CA PHE A 403 -42.80 -43.87 11.00
C PHE A 403 -41.91 -43.63 9.77
N LEU A 404 -40.65 -43.24 9.93
CA LEU A 404 -39.72 -42.95 8.86
C LEU A 404 -39.48 -44.15 7.88
N PRO A 405 -39.28 -45.39 8.38
CA PRO A 405 -39.10 -46.53 7.48
C PRO A 405 -40.30 -46.78 6.55
N ALA A 406 -41.49 -46.58 7.08
CA ALA A 406 -42.73 -46.73 6.32
C ALA A 406 -42.98 -45.61 5.30
N LEU A 407 -42.48 -44.39 5.60
CA LEU A 407 -42.56 -43.27 4.66
C LEU A 407 -41.54 -43.35 3.54
N SER A 408 -40.40 -44.02 3.78
CA SER A 408 -39.28 -44.15 2.83
C SER A 408 -39.45 -45.33 1.83
N SER A 409 -40.44 -46.23 2.03
CA SER A 409 -40.64 -47.37 1.15
C SER A 409 -41.29 -46.96 -0.17
N PRO A 410 -40.75 -47.38 -1.34
CA PRO A 410 -41.26 -46.99 -2.66
C PRO A 410 -42.59 -47.65 -3.03
N ASP A 411 -43.03 -48.74 -2.35
CA ASP A 411 -44.28 -49.43 -2.63
C ASP A 411 -45.49 -48.68 -2.10
N SER A 412 -46.13 -47.94 -3.00
CA SER A 412 -47.20 -46.97 -2.74
C SER A 412 -48.57 -47.58 -2.42
N ASN A 413 -48.74 -48.90 -2.42
CA ASN A 413 -50.07 -49.51 -2.40
C ASN A 413 -50.55 -50.08 -1.04
N GLU A 414 -49.70 -50.22 -0.03
CA GLU A 414 -50.15 -50.58 1.34
C GLU A 414 -49.17 -50.01 2.39
N LYS A 415 -49.20 -48.73 2.61
CA LYS A 415 -48.63 -48.17 3.85
C LYS A 415 -49.57 -48.52 5.02
N ARG A 416 -49.40 -49.75 5.59
CA ARG A 416 -50.11 -50.15 6.81
C ARG A 416 -49.46 -49.48 8.00
N PHE A 417 -49.98 -48.32 8.35
CA PHE A 417 -49.68 -47.73 9.64
C PHE A 417 -50.59 -48.39 10.70
N ASP A 418 -50.00 -48.93 11.76
CA ASP A 418 -50.74 -49.50 12.86
C ASP A 418 -51.58 -48.40 13.54
N LYS A 419 -52.89 -48.61 13.61
CA LYS A 419 -53.84 -47.68 14.21
C LYS A 419 -53.54 -47.36 15.68
N SER A 420 -52.99 -48.32 16.43
CA SER A 420 -52.62 -48.14 17.81
C SER A 420 -51.47 -47.15 17.97
N SER A 421 -50.44 -47.28 17.10
CA SER A 421 -49.28 -46.38 17.04
C SER A 421 -49.66 -44.97 16.62
N LEU A 422 -50.58 -44.79 15.66
CA LEU A 422 -51.10 -43.50 15.25
C LEU A 422 -51.91 -42.80 16.35
N THR A 423 -52.72 -43.59 17.09
CA THR A 423 -53.51 -43.06 18.22
C THR A 423 -52.56 -42.58 19.34
N GLN A 424 -51.56 -43.39 19.68
CA GLN A 424 -50.53 -42.99 20.64
C GLN A 424 -49.77 -41.75 20.21
N LEU A 425 -49.38 -41.63 18.93
CA LEU A 425 -48.76 -40.42 18.38
C LEU A 425 -49.69 -39.21 18.54
N SER A 426 -50.97 -39.36 18.16
CA SER A 426 -51.98 -38.29 18.29
C SER A 426 -52.18 -37.80 19.71
N GLU A 427 -52.25 -38.73 20.69
CA GLU A 427 -52.34 -38.40 22.10
C GLU A 427 -51.09 -37.70 22.61
N ARG A 428 -49.94 -38.19 22.20
CA ARG A 428 -48.64 -37.62 22.54
C ARG A 428 -48.47 -36.20 22.00
N LEU A 429 -48.88 -35.91 20.78
CA LEU A 429 -48.80 -34.59 20.16
C LEU A 429 -49.82 -33.59 20.76
N VAL A 430 -50.95 -34.07 21.34
CA VAL A 430 -51.92 -33.21 22.04
C VAL A 430 -51.45 -32.82 23.44
N ASP A 431 -50.57 -33.62 24.04
CA ASP A 431 -50.02 -33.31 25.37
C ASP A 431 -49.05 -32.14 25.25
N ALA A 432 -49.49 -30.94 25.57
CA ALA A 432 -48.71 -29.70 25.51
C ALA A 432 -47.43 -29.73 26.40
N SER A 433 -47.36 -30.68 27.37
CA SER A 433 -46.19 -30.83 28.23
C SER A 433 -44.94 -31.30 27.47
N ILE A 434 -45.12 -32.01 26.36
CA ILE A 434 -44.02 -32.47 25.50
C ILE A 434 -43.32 -31.32 24.81
N PHE A 435 -44.08 -30.30 24.49
CA PHE A 435 -43.57 -29.11 23.84
C PHE A 435 -42.86 -28.16 24.80
N SER A 436 -43.14 -28.23 26.13
CA SER A 436 -42.59 -27.31 27.12
C SER A 436 -41.41 -27.83 27.92
N GLY A 437 -40.95 -29.06 27.70
CA GLY A 437 -40.18 -29.77 28.72
C GLY A 437 -38.83 -30.40 28.38
N SER A 438 -38.31 -30.31 27.18
CA SER A 438 -36.94 -30.85 26.90
C SER A 438 -35.89 -29.74 26.95
N PRO A 439 -35.08 -29.67 28.04
CA PRO A 439 -33.98 -28.71 28.14
C PRO A 439 -32.97 -28.85 26.98
N GLU A 440 -32.91 -30.02 26.39
CA GLU A 440 -32.04 -30.33 25.23
C GLU A 440 -32.50 -29.62 23.95
N ILE A 441 -33.81 -29.41 23.78
CA ILE A 441 -34.40 -28.76 22.60
C ILE A 441 -34.22 -27.23 22.67
N THR A 442 -34.27 -26.67 23.88
CA THR A 442 -34.24 -25.20 24.07
C THR A 442 -32.83 -24.63 24.19
N ASN A 443 -31.83 -25.47 24.47
CA ASN A 443 -30.48 -25.04 24.89
C ASN A 443 -29.38 -25.37 23.84
N LEU A 444 -29.67 -25.13 22.56
CA LEU A 444 -28.61 -25.13 21.57
C LEU A 444 -27.55 -24.08 21.92
N LYS A 445 -26.32 -24.56 22.18
CA LYS A 445 -25.16 -23.75 22.60
C LYS A 445 -24.52 -23.02 21.40
N LEU A 446 -25.35 -22.50 20.49
CA LEU A 446 -24.95 -21.78 19.28
C LEU A 446 -25.12 -20.28 19.44
N LEU A 447 -24.32 -19.53 18.72
CA LEU A 447 -24.53 -18.09 18.55
C LEU A 447 -25.87 -17.79 17.86
N PRO A 448 -26.53 -16.67 18.17
CA PRO A 448 -27.91 -16.40 17.73
C PRO A 448 -28.17 -16.53 16.22
N PRO A 449 -27.31 -16.08 15.29
CA PRO A 449 -27.55 -16.22 13.85
C PRO A 449 -27.66 -17.68 13.41
N SER A 450 -26.66 -18.50 13.73
CA SER A 450 -26.61 -19.92 13.36
C SER A 450 -27.65 -20.75 14.12
N LYS A 451 -27.94 -20.39 15.39
CA LYS A 451 -29.03 -20.98 16.15
C LYS A 451 -30.37 -20.85 15.44
N LYS A 452 -30.71 -19.65 14.95
CA LYS A 452 -31.96 -19.37 14.23
C LYS A 452 -32.05 -20.18 12.93
N GLU A 453 -30.94 -20.35 12.22
CA GLU A 453 -30.89 -21.09 10.96
C GLU A 453 -31.09 -22.60 11.18
N VAL A 454 -30.40 -23.18 12.17
CA VAL A 454 -30.55 -24.60 12.55
C VAL A 454 -31.99 -24.88 12.96
N ILE A 455 -32.57 -24.07 13.84
CA ILE A 455 -33.95 -24.23 14.28
C ILE A 455 -34.91 -24.20 13.08
N LYS A 456 -34.80 -23.16 12.23
CA LYS A 456 -35.66 -23.03 11.05
C LYS A 456 -35.58 -24.24 10.12
N THR A 457 -34.37 -24.70 9.84
CA THR A 457 -34.12 -25.86 8.95
C THR A 457 -34.72 -27.14 9.54
N SER A 458 -34.50 -27.37 10.83
CA SER A 458 -34.97 -28.59 11.49
C SER A 458 -36.50 -28.58 11.68
N VAL A 459 -37.11 -27.47 12.03
CA VAL A 459 -38.55 -27.32 12.10
C VAL A 459 -39.22 -27.57 10.77
N ASN A 460 -38.67 -27.01 9.68
CA ASN A 460 -39.19 -27.25 8.32
C ASN A 460 -39.08 -28.71 7.95
N ALA A 461 -37.98 -29.38 8.30
CA ALA A 461 -37.78 -30.81 7.99
C ALA A 461 -38.79 -31.67 8.78
N VAL A 462 -38.95 -31.46 10.07
CA VAL A 462 -39.91 -32.18 10.90
C VAL A 462 -41.35 -31.94 10.44
N SER A 463 -41.71 -30.68 10.15
CA SER A 463 -43.04 -30.33 9.60
C SER A 463 -43.33 -30.99 8.28
N SER A 464 -42.33 -31.09 7.37
CA SER A 464 -42.47 -31.78 6.10
C SER A 464 -42.70 -33.26 6.27
N ILE A 465 -41.97 -33.91 7.22
CA ILE A 465 -42.18 -35.36 7.51
C ILE A 465 -43.56 -35.57 8.12
N TYR A 466 -44.04 -34.71 9.01
CA TYR A 466 -45.37 -34.80 9.55
C TYR A 466 -46.44 -34.61 8.49
N LEU A 467 -46.29 -33.68 7.57
CA LEU A 467 -47.19 -33.49 6.42
C LEU A 467 -47.25 -34.74 5.55
N GLN A 468 -46.12 -35.36 5.21
CA GLN A 468 -46.09 -36.61 4.47
C GLN A 468 -46.82 -37.77 5.18
N LEU A 469 -46.64 -37.87 6.49
CA LEU A 469 -47.38 -38.85 7.32
C LEU A 469 -48.88 -38.57 7.29
N TYR A 470 -49.28 -37.31 7.47
CA TYR A 470 -50.68 -36.89 7.45
C TYR A 470 -51.36 -37.17 6.12
N GLU A 471 -50.69 -36.89 5.01
CA GLU A 471 -51.19 -37.21 3.65
C GLU A 471 -51.26 -38.72 3.40
N ALA A 472 -50.30 -39.51 3.90
CA ALA A 472 -50.27 -40.95 3.74
C ALA A 472 -51.37 -41.70 4.50
N VAL A 473 -51.82 -41.14 5.64
CA VAL A 473 -52.84 -41.76 6.48
C VAL A 473 -54.29 -41.55 5.92
N LYS A 474 -54.50 -40.61 4.98
CA LYS A 474 -55.75 -40.32 4.24
C LYS A 474 -57.08 -40.29 5.03
N SER A 475 -57.07 -40.60 6.32
CA SER A 475 -58.26 -40.59 7.19
C SER A 475 -57.98 -39.67 8.40
N SER A 476 -58.47 -38.48 8.31
CA SER A 476 -58.30 -37.41 9.29
C SER A 476 -58.82 -37.68 10.71
N GLU A 477 -59.48 -38.80 10.97
CA GLU A 477 -60.06 -39.15 12.27
C GLU A 477 -59.02 -39.64 13.28
N THR A 478 -57.84 -40.09 12.85
CA THR A 478 -56.79 -40.61 13.74
C THR A 478 -55.80 -39.57 14.20
N LEU A 479 -55.48 -38.55 13.39
CA LEU A 479 -54.56 -37.46 13.75
C LEU A 479 -55.35 -36.18 14.07
N LYS A 480 -55.39 -35.81 15.32
CA LYS A 480 -56.17 -34.65 15.85
C LYS A 480 -55.58 -33.28 15.55
N ILE A 481 -54.29 -33.22 15.11
CA ILE A 481 -53.57 -31.97 14.86
C ILE A 481 -53.36 -31.84 13.34
N THR A 482 -53.72 -30.68 12.78
CA THR A 482 -53.44 -30.37 11.36
C THR A 482 -51.96 -30.01 11.18
N PRO A 483 -51.38 -30.23 10.00
CA PRO A 483 -49.96 -29.89 9.74
C PRO A 483 -49.59 -28.42 10.01
N GLU A 484 -50.53 -27.49 9.74
CA GLU A 484 -50.40 -26.07 10.03
C GLU A 484 -50.28 -25.82 11.52
N LYS A 485 -51.19 -26.42 12.29
CA LYS A 485 -51.22 -26.28 13.76
C LYS A 485 -49.98 -26.96 14.40
N PHE A 486 -49.50 -28.06 13.83
CA PHE A 486 -48.26 -28.71 14.26
C PHE A 486 -47.05 -27.81 14.04
N SER A 487 -46.92 -27.15 12.87
CA SER A 487 -45.87 -26.21 12.57
C SER A 487 -45.90 -24.97 13.52
N GLU A 488 -47.10 -24.46 13.82
CA GLU A 488 -47.26 -23.35 14.77
C GLU A 488 -46.82 -23.75 16.19
N LEU A 489 -47.21 -24.94 16.63
CA LEU A 489 -46.80 -25.50 17.91
C LEU A 489 -45.31 -25.68 18.02
N LEU A 490 -44.66 -26.21 16.98
CA LEU A 490 -43.17 -26.33 16.89
C LEU A 490 -42.49 -24.98 17.03
N LEU A 491 -42.99 -23.97 16.33
CA LEU A 491 -42.44 -22.61 16.40
C LEU A 491 -42.69 -21.91 17.73
N SER A 492 -43.75 -22.28 18.48
CA SER A 492 -44.04 -21.70 19.78
C SER A 492 -43.17 -22.28 20.91
N VAL A 493 -42.64 -23.46 20.73
CA VAL A 493 -41.85 -24.20 21.73
C VAL A 493 -40.35 -23.96 21.60
N ILE A 494 -39.91 -23.64 20.40
CA ILE A 494 -38.50 -23.41 20.08
C ILE A 494 -38.26 -21.89 20.02
N PRO A 495 -37.60 -21.29 21.01
CA PRO A 495 -37.43 -19.84 21.13
C PRO A 495 -36.48 -19.26 20.09
#